data_fe32bd0c7b29d6645fe63dc8ac4f0235
#
_entry.id   fe32bd0c7b29d6645fe63dc8ac4f0235
#
_cell.length_a   1.000
_cell.length_b   1.000
_cell.length_c   1.000
_cell.angle_alpha   90.00
_cell.angle_beta   90.00
_cell.angle_gamma   90.00
#
_symmetry.space_group_name_H-M   'P 1'
#
loop_
_entity.id
_entity.type
_entity.pdbx_description
1 polymer ?
#
loop_
_entity_poly.entity_id
_entity_poly.type
_entity_poly.pdbx_seq_one_letter_code
_entity_poly.pdbx_strand_id
1 'polypeptide(L)'
;CALPILIVAVLGPVMGTLADTRGFKKPLFLSCILVGCASCLLMGLTTWWISFLVIFIIAKVGFNSSLVFYDSMLSDVTAPERMDRVSSSGYAWGYAGSCIPFIVSLVFVLGYQKMGFSFETGMMIAFAVVAVWWLVMSLPLMKQYRQVHYVERKPHAMRESVGRIIETLRSVRKQKKIFLFLIAFFFFIDGVYTIIDMATAYGSALGLDSTGLLLALLVTQFVAFPFSILFGRLAEKYDTGKLILTCIAAYTGITVFAVFMKAQWQFWVLAIFVGMFQGGIQALSRSYFAKIVPPERSGEYFGLMDICGKGASFMGTTVVGLASQAFGSINIGISAIVFLFLAGALFFMKTEHSGSESMKNQENVIMEQQMFHD
;
A
#
# COMPACT_ATOMS: atom_id res chain seq x y z
N CYS A 1 -3.43 -11.37 12.99
CA CYS A 1 -3.10 -10.59 11.76
C CYS A 1 -1.67 -10.82 11.25
N ALA A 2 -0.69 -11.25 12.10
CA ALA A 2 0.71 -11.44 11.67
C ALA A 2 0.91 -12.56 10.63
N LEU A 3 0.19 -13.67 10.73
CA LEU A 3 0.40 -14.83 9.86
C LEU A 3 0.18 -14.56 8.36
N PRO A 4 -0.89 -13.89 7.91
CA PRO A 4 -1.03 -13.52 6.49
C PRO A 4 0.13 -12.63 6.00
N ILE A 5 0.60 -11.71 6.83
CA ILE A 5 1.70 -10.79 6.52
C ILE A 5 3.00 -11.57 6.30
N LEU A 6 3.32 -12.50 7.19
CA LEU A 6 4.52 -13.36 7.08
C LEU A 6 4.47 -14.24 5.82
N ILE A 7 3.31 -14.84 5.53
CA ILE A 7 3.13 -15.65 4.31
C ILE A 7 3.38 -14.79 3.05
N VAL A 8 2.79 -13.60 2.98
CA VAL A 8 2.97 -12.72 1.83
C VAL A 8 4.39 -12.17 1.75
N ALA A 9 5.04 -11.87 2.88
CA ALA A 9 6.42 -11.43 2.91
C ALA A 9 7.38 -12.48 2.29
N VAL A 10 7.10 -13.77 2.46
CA VAL A 10 7.88 -14.84 1.84
C VAL A 10 7.47 -15.07 0.39
N LEU A 11 6.16 -15.08 0.11
CA LEU A 11 5.64 -15.35 -1.22
C LEU A 11 5.80 -14.17 -2.19
N GLY A 12 5.71 -12.93 -1.71
CA GLY A 12 5.72 -11.71 -2.53
C GLY A 12 6.89 -11.64 -3.51
N PRO A 13 8.16 -11.75 -3.07
CA PRO A 13 9.30 -11.72 -3.97
C PRO A 13 9.33 -12.90 -4.94
N VAL A 14 8.97 -14.12 -4.48
CA VAL A 14 8.93 -15.32 -5.33
C VAL A 14 7.90 -15.14 -6.43
N MET A 15 6.70 -14.74 -6.05
CA MET A 15 5.60 -14.50 -6.99
C MET A 15 5.90 -13.31 -7.90
N GLY A 16 6.53 -12.24 -7.37
CA GLY A 16 6.98 -11.09 -8.14
C GLY A 16 8.00 -11.47 -9.21
N THR A 17 9.01 -12.27 -8.85
CA THR A 17 10.02 -12.78 -9.79
C THR A 17 9.41 -13.67 -10.87
N LEU A 18 8.43 -14.51 -10.51
CA LEU A 18 7.70 -15.32 -11.48
C LEU A 18 6.85 -14.45 -12.41
N ALA A 19 6.23 -13.40 -11.90
CA ALA A 19 5.41 -12.48 -12.67
C ALA A 19 6.22 -11.70 -13.73
N ASP A 20 7.50 -11.43 -13.48
CA ASP A 20 8.39 -10.81 -14.46
C ASP A 20 8.71 -11.70 -15.65
N THR A 21 8.48 -13.00 -15.55
CA THR A 21 8.61 -13.91 -16.69
C THR A 21 7.51 -13.65 -17.72
N ARG A 22 7.89 -13.69 -18.99
CA ARG A 22 6.99 -13.42 -20.13
C ARG A 22 5.67 -14.20 -20.03
N GLY A 23 4.56 -13.45 -20.02
CA GLY A 23 3.20 -14.00 -20.03
C GLY A 23 2.68 -14.51 -18.67
N PHE A 24 3.45 -14.42 -17.58
CA PHE A 24 3.04 -14.93 -16.25
C PHE A 24 2.33 -13.88 -15.39
N LYS A 25 2.59 -12.58 -15.55
CA LYS A 25 2.06 -11.53 -14.67
C LYS A 25 0.53 -11.50 -14.63
N LYS A 26 -0.12 -11.57 -15.79
CA LYS A 26 -1.59 -11.57 -15.91
C LYS A 26 -2.28 -12.81 -15.33
N PRO A 27 -1.87 -14.06 -15.63
CA PRO A 27 -2.45 -15.25 -15.02
C PRO A 27 -2.26 -15.32 -13.50
N LEU A 28 -1.10 -14.92 -12.98
CA LEU A 28 -0.84 -14.90 -11.54
C LEU A 28 -1.73 -13.86 -10.83
N PHE A 29 -1.86 -12.66 -11.40
CA PHE A 29 -2.77 -11.65 -10.90
C PHE A 29 -4.22 -12.17 -10.85
N LEU A 30 -4.71 -12.79 -11.94
CA LEU A 30 -6.05 -13.35 -12.00
C LEU A 30 -6.26 -14.46 -10.95
N SER A 31 -5.30 -15.37 -10.81
CA SER A 31 -5.41 -16.46 -9.82
C SER A 31 -5.54 -15.93 -8.39
N CYS A 32 -4.78 -14.89 -8.03
CA CYS A 32 -4.85 -14.26 -6.72
C CYS A 32 -6.21 -13.58 -6.48
N ILE A 33 -6.77 -12.92 -7.51
CA ILE A 33 -8.12 -12.32 -7.43
C ILE A 33 -9.17 -13.40 -7.24
N LEU A 34 -9.15 -14.47 -8.04
CA LEU A 34 -10.14 -15.54 -7.94
C LEU A 34 -10.09 -16.24 -6.59
N VAL A 35 -8.89 -16.56 -6.08
CA VAL A 35 -8.73 -17.14 -4.74
C VAL A 35 -9.24 -16.17 -3.67
N GLY A 36 -8.89 -14.89 -3.77
CA GLY A 36 -9.33 -13.88 -2.81
C GLY A 36 -10.86 -13.69 -2.80
N CYS A 37 -11.49 -13.56 -3.99
CA CYS A 37 -12.94 -13.42 -4.13
C CYS A 37 -13.69 -14.67 -3.65
N ALA A 38 -13.24 -15.87 -4.03
CA ALA A 38 -13.84 -17.13 -3.57
C ALA A 38 -13.75 -17.26 -2.05
N SER A 39 -12.60 -16.96 -1.47
CA SER A 39 -12.44 -16.97 -0.01
C SER A 39 -13.30 -15.92 0.67
N CYS A 40 -13.44 -14.72 0.08
CA CYS A 40 -14.33 -13.69 0.62
C CYS A 40 -15.80 -14.15 0.66
N LEU A 41 -16.28 -14.82 -0.38
CA LEU A 41 -17.62 -15.43 -0.40
C LEU A 41 -17.76 -16.53 0.65
N LEU A 42 -16.77 -17.42 0.77
CA LEU A 42 -16.79 -18.51 1.74
C LEU A 42 -16.79 -18.03 3.19
N MET A 43 -16.19 -16.87 3.50
CA MET A 43 -16.24 -16.27 4.83
C MET A 43 -17.69 -16.03 5.31
N GLY A 44 -18.56 -15.62 4.41
CA GLY A 44 -19.99 -15.42 4.72
C GLY A 44 -20.78 -16.69 5.01
N LEU A 45 -20.26 -17.86 4.65
CA LEU A 45 -20.93 -19.15 4.82
C LEU A 45 -20.43 -19.93 6.04
N THR A 46 -19.39 -19.45 6.73
CA THR A 46 -18.77 -20.18 7.85
C THR A 46 -19.40 -19.77 9.18
N THR A 47 -19.74 -20.76 9.99
CA THR A 47 -20.25 -20.57 11.34
C THR A 47 -19.19 -20.83 12.43
N TRP A 48 -18.09 -21.52 12.07
CA TRP A 48 -17.03 -21.87 13.01
C TRP A 48 -15.85 -20.91 12.90
N TRP A 49 -15.43 -20.35 14.02
CA TRP A 49 -14.43 -19.29 14.06
C TRP A 49 -13.06 -19.67 13.49
N ILE A 50 -12.62 -20.96 13.63
CA ILE A 50 -11.35 -21.41 13.08
C ILE A 50 -11.42 -21.45 11.54
N SER A 51 -12.52 -21.98 10.97
CA SER A 51 -12.73 -21.99 9.51
C SER A 51 -12.76 -20.56 8.96
N PHE A 52 -13.46 -19.64 9.64
CA PHE A 52 -13.47 -18.23 9.28
C PHE A 52 -12.06 -17.65 9.27
N LEU A 53 -11.27 -17.90 10.32
CA LEU A 53 -9.90 -17.40 10.43
C LEU A 53 -8.99 -17.93 9.29
N VAL A 54 -9.06 -19.23 8.99
CA VAL A 54 -8.27 -19.84 7.90
C VAL A 54 -8.65 -19.24 6.55
N ILE A 55 -9.94 -19.13 6.26
CA ILE A 55 -10.44 -18.56 5.00
C ILE A 55 -10.07 -17.07 4.91
N PHE A 56 -10.17 -16.32 6.01
CA PHE A 56 -9.71 -14.93 6.08
C PHE A 56 -8.22 -14.80 5.76
N ILE A 57 -7.38 -15.70 6.28
CA ILE A 57 -5.95 -15.71 5.97
C ILE A 57 -5.73 -15.92 4.46
N ILE A 58 -6.43 -16.89 3.85
CA ILE A 58 -6.33 -17.16 2.41
C ILE A 58 -6.80 -15.95 1.58
N ALA A 59 -7.95 -15.35 1.95
CA ALA A 59 -8.48 -14.15 1.30
C ALA A 59 -7.47 -13.00 1.37
N LYS A 60 -6.88 -12.77 2.55
CA LYS A 60 -5.89 -11.71 2.78
C LYS A 60 -4.60 -11.94 2.00
N VAL A 61 -4.12 -13.19 1.90
CA VAL A 61 -2.96 -13.56 1.08
C VAL A 61 -3.26 -13.33 -0.39
N GLY A 62 -4.41 -13.77 -0.90
CA GLY A 62 -4.83 -13.53 -2.29
C GLY A 62 -4.90 -12.04 -2.62
N PHE A 63 -5.55 -11.24 -1.77
CA PHE A 63 -5.63 -9.79 -1.92
C PHE A 63 -4.25 -9.13 -1.94
N ASN A 64 -3.44 -9.39 -0.93
CA ASN A 64 -2.12 -8.78 -0.79
C ASN A 64 -1.17 -9.15 -1.94
N SER A 65 -1.18 -10.42 -2.37
CA SER A 65 -0.36 -10.85 -3.52
C SER A 65 -0.83 -10.21 -4.82
N SER A 66 -2.15 -9.99 -4.99
CA SER A 66 -2.67 -9.29 -6.17
C SER A 66 -2.16 -7.84 -6.27
N LEU A 67 -1.98 -7.16 -5.12
CA LEU A 67 -1.45 -5.79 -5.10
C LEU A 67 0.00 -5.71 -5.59
N VAL A 68 0.86 -6.70 -5.27
CA VAL A 68 2.24 -6.76 -5.77
C VAL A 68 2.26 -6.74 -7.30
N PHE A 69 1.40 -7.57 -7.92
CA PHE A 69 1.29 -7.60 -9.39
C PHE A 69 0.71 -6.31 -9.93
N TYR A 70 -0.37 -5.81 -9.34
CA TYR A 70 -1.00 -4.56 -9.74
C TYR A 70 -0.03 -3.38 -9.71
N ASP A 71 0.74 -3.24 -8.64
CA ASP A 71 1.71 -2.17 -8.50
C ASP A 71 2.86 -2.29 -9.52
N SER A 72 3.33 -3.51 -9.79
CA SER A 72 4.37 -3.76 -10.78
C SER A 72 3.90 -3.57 -12.23
N MET A 73 2.58 -3.56 -12.49
CA MET A 73 2.02 -3.28 -13.82
C MET A 73 2.17 -1.80 -14.21
N LEU A 74 2.48 -0.91 -13.27
CA LEU A 74 2.60 0.53 -13.55
C LEU A 74 3.62 0.82 -14.64
N SER A 75 4.76 0.14 -14.64
CA SER A 75 5.81 0.28 -15.66
C SER A 75 5.39 -0.23 -17.05
N ASP A 76 4.41 -1.14 -17.12
CA ASP A 76 3.88 -1.66 -18.38
C ASP A 76 2.79 -0.78 -19.00
N VAL A 77 2.06 -0.03 -18.17
CA VAL A 77 0.87 0.73 -18.61
C VAL A 77 1.16 2.18 -18.93
N THR A 78 2.32 2.72 -18.54
CA THR A 78 2.66 4.13 -18.78
C THR A 78 4.17 4.38 -18.82
N ALA A 79 4.55 5.44 -19.54
CA ALA A 79 5.93 5.93 -19.57
C ALA A 79 6.31 6.67 -18.26
N PRO A 80 7.62 6.73 -17.92
CA PRO A 80 8.10 7.32 -16.66
C PRO A 80 7.59 8.73 -16.37
N GLU A 81 7.45 9.57 -17.41
CA GLU A 81 7.03 10.98 -17.30
C GLU A 81 5.59 11.12 -16.81
N ARG A 82 4.75 10.10 -17.04
CA ARG A 82 3.33 10.09 -16.65
C ARG A 82 3.03 9.17 -15.46
N MET A 83 4.02 8.49 -14.90
CA MET A 83 3.82 7.51 -13.81
C MET A 83 3.15 8.12 -12.60
N ASP A 84 3.51 9.34 -12.19
CA ASP A 84 2.91 10.01 -11.03
C ASP A 84 1.41 10.27 -11.24
N ARG A 85 1.06 10.76 -12.42
CA ARG A 85 -0.34 11.04 -12.77
C ARG A 85 -1.17 9.76 -12.85
N VAL A 86 -0.66 8.71 -13.50
CA VAL A 86 -1.35 7.43 -13.66
C VAL A 86 -1.50 6.74 -12.32
N SER A 87 -0.43 6.72 -11.50
CA SER A 87 -0.45 6.17 -10.15
C SER A 87 -1.50 6.88 -9.27
N SER A 88 -1.45 8.21 -9.23
CA SER A 88 -2.37 9.04 -8.44
C SER A 88 -3.82 8.91 -8.89
N SER A 89 -4.06 8.84 -10.21
CA SER A 89 -5.41 8.58 -10.75
C SER A 89 -5.92 7.19 -10.35
N GLY A 90 -5.05 6.17 -10.37
CA GLY A 90 -5.41 4.82 -9.94
C GLY A 90 -5.85 4.78 -8.48
N TYR A 91 -5.10 5.44 -7.59
CA TYR A 91 -5.49 5.57 -6.18
C TYR A 91 -6.78 6.38 -6.01
N ALA A 92 -6.95 7.50 -6.73
CA ALA A 92 -8.16 8.30 -6.67
C ALA A 92 -9.40 7.46 -7.03
N TRP A 93 -9.39 6.80 -8.18
CA TRP A 93 -10.50 5.93 -8.59
C TRP A 93 -10.70 4.73 -7.66
N GLY A 94 -9.64 4.24 -7.02
CA GLY A 94 -9.71 3.24 -5.97
C GLY A 94 -10.51 3.74 -4.76
N TYR A 95 -10.23 4.96 -4.28
CA TYR A 95 -10.96 5.56 -3.16
C TYR A 95 -12.43 5.83 -3.53
N ALA A 96 -12.72 6.43 -4.67
CA ALA A 96 -14.10 6.64 -5.12
C ALA A 96 -14.85 5.31 -5.31
N GLY A 97 -14.21 4.33 -5.94
CA GLY A 97 -14.80 3.02 -6.19
C GLY A 97 -15.06 2.21 -4.92
N SER A 98 -14.24 2.37 -3.87
CA SER A 98 -14.43 1.68 -2.60
C SER A 98 -15.62 2.21 -1.79
N CYS A 99 -16.03 3.46 -2.01
CA CYS A 99 -17.19 4.03 -1.32
C CYS A 99 -18.48 3.26 -1.61
N ILE A 100 -18.69 2.80 -2.85
CA ILE A 100 -19.91 2.10 -3.26
C ILE A 100 -20.12 0.79 -2.49
N PRO A 101 -19.20 -0.19 -2.56
CA PRO A 101 -19.38 -1.44 -1.83
C PRO A 101 -19.35 -1.22 -0.31
N PHE A 102 -18.63 -0.22 0.18
CA PHE A 102 -18.61 0.12 1.60
C PHE A 102 -19.96 0.62 2.09
N ILE A 103 -20.59 1.58 1.39
CA ILE A 103 -21.93 2.09 1.73
C ILE A 103 -22.97 0.97 1.65
N VAL A 104 -22.96 0.17 0.58
CA VAL A 104 -23.88 -0.95 0.43
C VAL A 104 -23.74 -1.95 1.58
N SER A 105 -22.49 -2.30 1.92
CA SER A 105 -22.21 -3.19 3.06
C SER A 105 -22.69 -2.61 4.39
N LEU A 106 -22.47 -1.31 4.65
CA LEU A 106 -22.95 -0.65 5.86
C LEU A 106 -24.47 -0.66 5.96
N VAL A 107 -25.20 -0.44 4.85
CA VAL A 107 -26.66 -0.48 4.83
C VAL A 107 -27.17 -1.84 5.29
N PHE A 108 -26.59 -2.95 4.81
CA PHE A 108 -26.98 -4.29 5.22
C PHE A 108 -26.53 -4.63 6.63
N VAL A 109 -25.32 -4.28 7.03
CA VAL A 109 -24.75 -4.61 8.35
C VAL A 109 -25.37 -3.77 9.47
N LEU A 110 -25.71 -2.51 9.25
CA LEU A 110 -26.33 -1.66 10.27
C LEU A 110 -27.88 -1.71 10.21
N GLY A 111 -28.45 -2.00 9.02
CA GLY A 111 -29.88 -2.00 8.77
C GLY A 111 -30.55 -3.39 8.91
N TYR A 112 -29.81 -4.45 9.25
CA TYR A 112 -30.29 -5.83 9.22
C TYR A 112 -31.62 -6.05 9.98
N GLN A 113 -31.79 -5.44 11.16
CA GLN A 113 -33.00 -5.56 11.95
C GLN A 113 -34.22 -4.96 11.26
N LYS A 114 -34.08 -3.78 10.62
CA LYS A 114 -35.16 -3.12 9.89
C LYS A 114 -35.56 -3.88 8.63
N MET A 115 -34.64 -4.66 8.05
CA MET A 115 -34.86 -5.48 6.86
C MET A 115 -35.36 -6.89 7.18
N GLY A 116 -35.45 -7.26 8.47
CA GLY A 116 -35.91 -8.59 8.89
C GLY A 116 -34.86 -9.70 8.71
N PHE A 117 -33.58 -9.37 8.60
CA PHE A 117 -32.47 -10.32 8.47
C PHE A 117 -31.76 -10.56 9.80
N SER A 118 -31.03 -11.68 9.88
CA SER A 118 -30.07 -11.86 10.96
C SER A 118 -28.79 -11.06 10.69
N PHE A 119 -28.02 -10.78 11.73
CA PHE A 119 -26.71 -10.11 11.59
C PHE A 119 -25.76 -10.90 10.67
N GLU A 120 -25.76 -12.23 10.80
CA GLU A 120 -24.96 -13.13 9.96
C GLU A 120 -25.34 -13.00 8.47
N THR A 121 -26.63 -12.89 8.15
CA THR A 121 -27.10 -12.66 6.78
C THR A 121 -26.63 -11.30 6.26
N GLY A 122 -26.70 -10.25 7.07
CA GLY A 122 -26.14 -8.94 6.73
C GLY A 122 -24.64 -8.99 6.41
N MET A 123 -23.86 -9.71 7.24
CA MET A 123 -22.42 -9.91 7.00
C MET A 123 -22.15 -10.74 5.74
N MET A 124 -22.92 -11.82 5.50
CA MET A 124 -22.80 -12.63 4.28
C MET A 124 -23.02 -11.79 3.02
N ILE A 125 -24.04 -10.94 3.02
CA ILE A 125 -24.32 -10.02 1.90
C ILE A 125 -23.14 -9.04 1.73
N ALA A 126 -22.60 -8.49 2.82
CA ALA A 126 -21.45 -7.57 2.74
C ALA A 126 -20.21 -8.26 2.12
N PHE A 127 -19.87 -9.49 2.51
CA PHE A 127 -18.79 -10.24 1.90
C PHE A 127 -19.05 -10.55 0.42
N ALA A 128 -20.29 -10.88 0.05
CA ALA A 128 -20.66 -11.11 -1.34
C ALA A 128 -20.53 -9.82 -2.19
N VAL A 129 -20.99 -8.68 -1.68
CA VAL A 129 -20.84 -7.37 -2.32
C VAL A 129 -19.37 -7.05 -2.58
N VAL A 130 -18.50 -7.23 -1.58
CA VAL A 130 -17.06 -6.99 -1.72
C VAL A 130 -16.43 -7.91 -2.76
N ALA A 131 -16.74 -9.21 -2.72
CA ALA A 131 -16.18 -10.19 -3.65
C ALA A 131 -16.59 -9.90 -5.11
N VAL A 132 -17.88 -9.65 -5.35
CA VAL A 132 -18.40 -9.34 -6.68
C VAL A 132 -17.83 -8.01 -7.19
N TRP A 133 -17.80 -6.98 -6.35
CA TRP A 133 -17.25 -5.68 -6.70
C TRP A 133 -15.77 -5.78 -7.09
N TRP A 134 -14.96 -6.46 -6.27
CA TRP A 134 -13.55 -6.66 -6.57
C TRP A 134 -13.33 -7.38 -7.89
N LEU A 135 -14.06 -8.47 -8.13
CA LEU A 135 -13.97 -9.22 -9.39
C LEU A 135 -14.34 -8.35 -10.60
N VAL A 136 -15.50 -7.67 -10.53
CA VAL A 136 -16.02 -6.85 -11.63
C VAL A 136 -15.09 -5.68 -11.96
N MET A 137 -14.58 -4.99 -10.93
CA MET A 137 -13.67 -3.85 -11.12
C MET A 137 -12.27 -4.26 -11.59
N SER A 138 -11.89 -5.53 -11.42
CA SER A 138 -10.63 -6.05 -11.96
C SER A 138 -10.71 -6.43 -13.44
N LEU A 139 -11.91 -6.68 -13.99
CA LEU A 139 -12.11 -7.13 -15.38
C LEU A 139 -11.56 -6.17 -16.44
N PRO A 140 -11.74 -4.83 -16.36
CA PRO A 140 -11.18 -3.91 -17.35
C PRO A 140 -9.66 -4.02 -17.48
N LEU A 141 -8.94 -4.06 -16.34
CA LEU A 141 -7.50 -4.24 -16.33
C LEU A 141 -7.12 -5.59 -16.93
N MET A 142 -7.82 -6.67 -16.57
CA MET A 142 -7.58 -8.01 -17.10
C MET A 142 -7.76 -8.09 -18.61
N LYS A 143 -8.74 -7.37 -19.18
CA LYS A 143 -8.98 -7.35 -20.62
C LYS A 143 -7.91 -6.57 -21.39
N GLN A 144 -7.51 -5.42 -20.88
CA GLN A 144 -6.66 -4.46 -21.60
C GLN A 144 -5.16 -4.62 -21.32
N TYR A 145 -4.78 -5.16 -20.16
CA TYR A 145 -3.38 -5.28 -19.77
C TYR A 145 -2.59 -6.19 -20.70
N ARG A 146 -1.42 -5.68 -21.13
CA ARG A 146 -0.38 -6.39 -21.87
C ARG A 146 0.95 -6.21 -21.16
N GLN A 147 1.66 -7.28 -20.90
CA GLN A 147 3.00 -7.24 -20.32
C GLN A 147 3.97 -6.75 -21.40
N VAL A 148 4.57 -5.58 -21.19
CA VAL A 148 5.53 -4.96 -22.11
C VAL A 148 6.96 -5.29 -21.68
N HIS A 149 7.25 -5.17 -20.39
CA HIS A 149 8.55 -5.44 -19.82
C HIS A 149 8.56 -6.83 -19.16
N TYR A 150 9.50 -7.66 -19.55
CA TYR A 150 9.60 -9.04 -19.06
C TYR A 150 11.01 -9.59 -19.17
N VAL A 151 11.25 -10.64 -18.42
CA VAL A 151 12.43 -11.49 -18.55
C VAL A 151 12.05 -12.72 -19.36
N GLU A 152 12.89 -13.11 -20.32
CA GLU A 152 12.64 -14.30 -21.13
C GLU A 152 12.57 -15.57 -20.27
N ARG A 153 11.70 -16.51 -20.67
CA ARG A 153 11.46 -17.75 -19.95
C ARG A 153 12.67 -18.68 -20.07
N LYS A 154 13.24 -19.07 -18.93
CA LYS A 154 14.28 -20.09 -18.84
C LYS A 154 13.70 -21.43 -18.36
N PRO A 155 14.31 -22.57 -18.74
CA PRO A 155 14.00 -23.87 -18.13
C PRO A 155 14.24 -23.77 -16.62
N HIS A 156 13.33 -24.31 -15.80
CA HIS A 156 13.37 -24.27 -14.32
C HIS A 156 13.15 -22.90 -13.66
N ALA A 157 12.28 -22.05 -14.22
CA ALA A 157 11.97 -20.70 -13.74
C ALA A 157 11.71 -20.61 -12.21
N MET A 158 11.09 -21.62 -11.61
CA MET A 158 10.76 -21.63 -10.17
C MET A 158 11.99 -21.77 -9.27
N ARG A 159 12.95 -22.63 -9.63
CA ARG A 159 14.21 -22.82 -8.87
C ARG A 159 15.14 -21.61 -9.06
N GLU A 160 15.17 -21.04 -10.24
CA GLU A 160 15.92 -19.84 -10.55
C GLU A 160 15.34 -18.60 -9.85
N SER A 161 14.03 -18.55 -9.61
CA SER A 161 13.39 -17.42 -8.91
C SER A 161 13.94 -17.22 -7.51
N VAL A 162 14.17 -18.28 -6.75
CA VAL A 162 14.79 -18.18 -5.42
C VAL A 162 16.24 -17.66 -5.50
N GLY A 163 17.01 -18.17 -6.46
CA GLY A 163 18.38 -17.68 -6.69
C GLY A 163 18.42 -16.20 -7.08
N ARG A 164 17.50 -15.79 -7.95
CA ARG A 164 17.34 -14.38 -8.38
C ARG A 164 16.98 -13.46 -7.22
N ILE A 165 16.13 -13.87 -6.30
CA ILE A 165 15.79 -13.07 -5.12
C ILE A 165 17.04 -12.77 -4.28
N ILE A 166 17.87 -13.80 -4.03
CA ILE A 166 19.12 -13.60 -3.28
C ILE A 166 20.08 -12.66 -4.03
N GLU A 167 20.16 -12.81 -5.35
CA GLU A 167 20.94 -11.92 -6.19
C GLU A 167 20.40 -10.49 -6.15
N THR A 168 19.08 -10.32 -6.23
CA THR A 168 18.45 -8.99 -6.15
C THR A 168 18.63 -8.35 -4.79
N LEU A 169 18.51 -9.08 -3.69
CA LEU A 169 18.81 -8.58 -2.35
C LEU A 169 20.26 -8.08 -2.24
N ARG A 170 21.21 -8.81 -2.84
CA ARG A 170 22.61 -8.36 -2.92
C ARG A 170 22.78 -7.13 -3.82
N SER A 171 22.10 -7.12 -4.96
CA SER A 171 22.11 -6.03 -5.93
C SER A 171 21.50 -4.75 -5.37
N VAL A 172 20.34 -4.84 -4.73
CA VAL A 172 19.66 -3.72 -4.06
C VAL A 172 20.59 -3.06 -3.04
N ARG A 173 21.33 -3.85 -2.27
CA ARG A 173 22.29 -3.33 -1.29
C ARG A 173 23.42 -2.51 -1.93
N LYS A 174 23.78 -2.80 -3.19
CA LYS A 174 24.77 -2.03 -3.98
C LYS A 174 24.15 -0.79 -4.64
N GLN A 175 22.86 -0.80 -4.92
CA GLN A 175 22.12 0.31 -5.50
C GLN A 175 21.62 1.26 -4.40
N LYS A 176 22.51 2.17 -3.96
CA LYS A 176 22.32 3.03 -2.78
C LYS A 176 20.96 3.74 -2.77
N LYS A 177 20.50 4.27 -3.93
CA LYS A 177 19.22 4.99 -4.05
C LYS A 177 18.03 4.07 -3.75
N ILE A 178 17.97 2.87 -4.34
CA ILE A 178 16.89 1.90 -4.12
C ILE A 178 16.89 1.41 -2.69
N PHE A 179 18.08 1.08 -2.15
CA PHE A 179 18.23 0.61 -0.79
C PHE A 179 17.76 1.64 0.25
N LEU A 180 18.21 2.89 0.12
CA LEU A 180 17.80 3.97 1.01
C LEU A 180 16.30 4.27 0.90
N PHE A 181 15.73 4.21 -0.32
CA PHE A 181 14.30 4.36 -0.52
C PHE A 181 13.51 3.27 0.22
N LEU A 182 13.90 2.00 0.10
CA LEU A 182 13.21 0.90 0.78
C LEU A 182 13.26 1.04 2.31
N ILE A 183 14.38 1.51 2.86
CA ILE A 183 14.48 1.81 4.31
C ILE A 183 13.57 2.99 4.67
N ALA A 184 13.62 4.07 3.91
CA ALA A 184 12.75 5.22 4.14
C ALA A 184 11.28 4.82 4.07
N PHE A 185 10.91 4.06 3.03
CA PHE A 185 9.56 3.55 2.81
C PHE A 185 9.11 2.67 3.97
N PHE A 186 9.97 1.75 4.44
CA PHE A 186 9.69 0.92 5.60
C PHE A 186 9.24 1.76 6.80
N PHE A 187 9.95 2.83 7.13
CA PHE A 187 9.62 3.66 8.28
C PHE A 187 8.37 4.53 8.07
N PHE A 188 8.29 5.30 6.99
CA PHE A 188 7.18 6.23 6.86
C PHE A 188 5.86 5.54 6.49
N ILE A 189 5.89 4.45 5.71
CA ILE A 189 4.68 3.72 5.36
C ILE A 189 4.12 2.91 6.53
N ASP A 190 5.00 2.45 7.44
CA ASP A 190 4.61 1.86 8.71
C ASP A 190 3.76 2.83 9.53
N GLY A 191 4.22 4.06 9.68
CA GLY A 191 3.44 5.10 10.34
C GLY A 191 2.07 5.31 9.68
N VAL A 192 2.03 5.39 8.35
CA VAL A 192 0.78 5.57 7.59
C VAL A 192 -0.18 4.40 7.80
N TYR A 193 0.28 3.17 7.61
CA TYR A 193 -0.56 1.99 7.76
C TYR A 193 -0.99 1.77 9.20
N THR A 194 -0.12 2.05 10.18
CA THR A 194 -0.49 1.97 11.60
C THR A 194 -1.61 2.96 11.95
N ILE A 195 -1.57 4.19 11.44
CA ILE A 195 -2.66 5.17 11.63
C ILE A 195 -3.95 4.64 11.02
N ILE A 196 -3.91 4.11 9.79
CA ILE A 196 -5.09 3.60 9.09
C ILE A 196 -5.67 2.37 9.82
N ASP A 197 -4.83 1.39 10.14
CA ASP A 197 -5.24 0.11 10.72
C ASP A 197 -5.73 0.26 12.17
N MET A 198 -5.17 1.21 12.92
CA MET A 198 -5.51 1.43 14.33
C MET A 198 -6.52 2.56 14.57
N ALA A 199 -6.94 3.30 13.54
CA ALA A 199 -7.81 4.47 13.71
C ALA A 199 -9.09 4.15 14.50
N THR A 200 -9.81 3.09 14.12
CA THR A 200 -11.04 2.67 14.82
C THR A 200 -10.77 2.11 16.20
N ALA A 201 -9.72 1.31 16.38
CA ALA A 201 -9.32 0.78 17.68
C ALA A 201 -8.93 1.91 18.64
N TYR A 202 -8.20 2.90 18.15
CA TYR A 202 -7.82 4.10 18.92
C TYR A 202 -9.04 4.93 19.30
N GLY A 203 -9.94 5.22 18.36
CA GLY A 203 -11.18 5.93 18.63
C GLY A 203 -12.08 5.22 19.64
N SER A 204 -12.21 3.89 19.51
CA SER A 204 -12.97 3.07 20.48
C SER A 204 -12.32 3.07 21.87
N ALA A 205 -11.00 3.03 21.97
CA ALA A 205 -10.29 3.12 23.25
C ALA A 205 -10.46 4.47 23.96
N LEU A 206 -10.75 5.52 23.19
CA LEU A 206 -11.13 6.85 23.71
C LEU A 206 -12.64 6.96 24.04
N GLY A 207 -13.41 5.89 23.88
CA GLY A 207 -14.84 5.89 24.15
C GLY A 207 -15.70 6.60 23.09
N LEU A 208 -15.18 6.76 21.86
CA LEU A 208 -15.91 7.39 20.76
C LEU A 208 -16.96 6.45 20.16
N ASP A 209 -18.05 7.01 19.62
CA ASP A 209 -19.13 6.26 19.01
C ASP A 209 -18.66 5.46 17.78
N SER A 210 -18.94 4.15 17.76
CA SER A 210 -18.52 3.23 16.71
C SER A 210 -19.12 3.59 15.34
N THR A 211 -20.37 4.05 15.28
CA THR A 211 -21.00 4.47 14.02
C THR A 211 -20.30 5.71 13.48
N GLY A 212 -20.01 6.67 14.36
CA GLY A 212 -19.24 7.86 14.01
C GLY A 212 -17.83 7.53 13.50
N LEU A 213 -17.16 6.51 14.07
CA LEU A 213 -15.86 6.04 13.58
C LEU A 213 -15.94 5.46 12.16
N LEU A 214 -16.92 4.61 11.88
CA LEU A 214 -17.13 4.03 10.55
C LEU A 214 -17.46 5.10 9.49
N LEU A 215 -18.31 6.07 9.84
CA LEU A 215 -18.63 7.19 8.95
C LEU A 215 -17.40 8.08 8.69
N ALA A 216 -16.55 8.30 9.68
CA ALA A 216 -15.32 9.06 9.50
C ALA A 216 -14.35 8.35 8.54
N LEU A 217 -14.26 7.00 8.56
CA LEU A 217 -13.51 6.25 7.56
C LEU A 217 -14.07 6.48 6.14
N LEU A 218 -15.39 6.54 5.98
CA LEU A 218 -16.02 6.84 4.70
C LEU A 218 -15.65 8.25 4.23
N VAL A 219 -15.69 9.24 5.12
CA VAL A 219 -15.25 10.62 4.81
C VAL A 219 -13.80 10.66 4.36
N THR A 220 -12.91 9.88 5.01
CA THR A 220 -11.52 9.75 4.58
C THR A 220 -11.41 9.34 3.11
N GLN A 221 -12.21 8.38 2.64
CA GLN A 221 -12.21 7.94 1.24
C GLN A 221 -12.69 9.05 0.29
N PHE A 222 -13.77 9.75 0.64
CA PHE A 222 -14.29 10.86 -0.16
C PHE A 222 -13.27 12.00 -0.30
N VAL A 223 -12.56 12.31 0.77
CA VAL A 223 -11.49 13.34 0.76
C VAL A 223 -10.28 12.85 -0.03
N ALA A 224 -9.88 11.59 0.13
CA ALA A 224 -8.72 11.02 -0.56
C ALA A 224 -8.86 11.05 -2.09
N PHE A 225 -10.07 10.92 -2.63
CA PHE A 225 -10.31 10.95 -4.08
C PHE A 225 -9.80 12.25 -4.75
N PRO A 226 -10.32 13.45 -4.43
CA PRO A 226 -9.88 14.69 -5.09
C PRO A 226 -8.42 15.04 -4.76
N PHE A 227 -7.97 14.76 -3.54
CA PHE A 227 -6.59 15.05 -3.15
C PHE A 227 -5.58 14.14 -3.86
N SER A 228 -5.90 12.87 -4.12
CA SER A 228 -5.05 12.02 -4.94
C SER A 228 -4.86 12.58 -6.35
N ILE A 229 -5.94 13.07 -6.99
CA ILE A 229 -5.85 13.76 -8.29
C ILE A 229 -4.99 15.02 -8.19
N LEU A 230 -5.17 15.79 -7.13
CA LEU A 230 -4.40 17.01 -6.88
C LEU A 230 -2.89 16.71 -6.79
N PHE A 231 -2.49 15.69 -6.01
CA PHE A 231 -1.10 15.28 -5.91
C PHE A 231 -0.52 14.80 -7.25
N GLY A 232 -1.31 14.08 -8.06
CA GLY A 232 -0.90 13.70 -9.41
C GLY A 232 -0.63 14.92 -10.32
N ARG A 233 -1.45 15.98 -10.21
CA ARG A 233 -1.25 17.24 -10.95
C ARG A 233 -0.08 18.05 -10.38
N LEU A 234 0.11 18.06 -9.07
CA LEU A 234 1.24 18.73 -8.44
C LEU A 234 2.57 18.09 -8.85
N ALA A 235 2.61 16.78 -9.02
CA ALA A 235 3.80 16.05 -9.46
C ALA A 235 4.20 16.34 -10.93
N GLU A 236 3.32 16.96 -11.73
CA GLU A 236 3.68 17.48 -13.06
C GLU A 236 4.49 18.81 -12.98
N LYS A 237 4.39 19.53 -11.84
CA LYS A 237 5.02 20.85 -11.66
C LYS A 237 6.15 20.83 -10.63
N TYR A 238 6.08 19.96 -9.67
CA TYR A 238 6.99 19.86 -8.54
C TYR A 238 7.66 18.51 -8.51
N ASP A 239 8.85 18.46 -7.98
CA ASP A 239 9.59 17.22 -7.80
C ASP A 239 8.83 16.21 -6.89
N THR A 240 8.73 14.95 -7.35
CA THR A 240 8.00 13.88 -6.66
C THR A 240 8.54 13.63 -5.26
N GLY A 241 9.88 13.72 -5.07
CA GLY A 241 10.52 13.53 -3.77
C GLY A 241 10.12 14.60 -2.77
N LYS A 242 10.03 15.87 -3.19
CA LYS A 242 9.57 16.97 -2.33
C LYS A 242 8.12 16.81 -1.90
N LEU A 243 7.27 16.31 -2.79
CA LEU A 243 5.87 16.04 -2.49
C LEU A 243 5.73 14.88 -1.49
N ILE A 244 6.54 13.83 -1.61
CA ILE A 244 6.58 12.72 -0.62
C ILE A 244 7.02 13.25 0.74
N LEU A 245 8.09 14.07 0.81
CA LEU A 245 8.52 14.71 2.07
C LEU A 245 7.44 15.58 2.69
N THR A 246 6.69 16.33 1.87
CA THR A 246 5.55 17.12 2.32
C THR A 246 4.46 16.24 2.95
N CYS A 247 4.17 15.10 2.33
CA CYS A 247 3.23 14.13 2.89
C CYS A 247 3.73 13.54 4.22
N ILE A 248 5.02 13.19 4.33
CA ILE A 248 5.62 12.66 5.58
C ILE A 248 5.53 13.73 6.68
N ALA A 249 5.85 14.98 6.39
CA ALA A 249 5.72 16.09 7.34
C ALA A 249 4.27 16.30 7.79
N ALA A 250 3.31 16.23 6.86
CA ALA A 250 1.89 16.31 7.17
C ALA A 250 1.44 15.17 8.09
N TYR A 251 1.84 13.93 7.80
CA TYR A 251 1.53 12.77 8.66
C TYR A 251 2.18 12.88 10.04
N THR A 252 3.38 13.47 10.14
CA THR A 252 3.99 13.78 11.45
C THR A 252 3.09 14.73 12.24
N GLY A 253 2.60 15.81 11.63
CA GLY A 253 1.67 16.75 12.24
C GLY A 253 0.32 16.10 12.62
N ILE A 254 -0.23 15.25 11.75
CA ILE A 254 -1.44 14.45 12.00
C ILE A 254 -1.26 13.56 13.24
N THR A 255 -0.12 12.91 13.37
CA THR A 255 0.19 12.04 14.51
C THR A 255 0.31 12.84 15.80
N VAL A 256 0.98 13.99 15.77
CA VAL A 256 1.06 14.90 16.92
C VAL A 256 -0.33 15.37 17.33
N PHE A 257 -1.18 15.75 16.39
CA PHE A 257 -2.57 16.12 16.69
C PHE A 257 -3.35 14.96 17.33
N ALA A 258 -3.17 13.72 16.81
CA ALA A 258 -3.83 12.54 17.34
C ALA A 258 -3.49 12.27 18.82
N VAL A 259 -2.25 12.52 19.24
CA VAL A 259 -1.83 12.34 20.66
C VAL A 259 -2.66 13.15 21.62
N PHE A 260 -3.12 14.34 21.21
CA PHE A 260 -3.92 15.26 22.04
C PHE A 260 -5.43 15.10 21.86
N MET A 261 -5.87 14.14 21.04
CA MET A 261 -7.29 13.93 20.73
C MET A 261 -8.05 13.38 21.93
N LYS A 262 -9.25 13.97 22.21
CA LYS A 262 -10.14 13.58 23.31
C LYS A 262 -11.62 13.55 22.91
N ALA A 263 -12.00 14.13 21.78
CA ALA A 263 -13.37 14.34 21.39
C ALA A 263 -13.69 13.82 19.99
N GLN A 264 -14.94 13.40 19.78
CA GLN A 264 -15.42 12.85 18.51
C GLN A 264 -15.17 13.80 17.31
N TRP A 265 -15.38 15.11 17.48
CA TRP A 265 -15.16 16.06 16.39
C TRP A 265 -13.70 16.14 15.95
N GLN A 266 -12.76 15.94 16.88
CA GLN A 266 -11.32 15.90 16.57
C GLN A 266 -10.97 14.68 15.71
N PHE A 267 -11.66 13.54 15.91
CA PHE A 267 -11.51 12.37 15.07
C PHE A 267 -11.98 12.62 13.63
N TRP A 268 -13.05 13.37 13.43
CA TRP A 268 -13.49 13.78 12.10
C TRP A 268 -12.48 14.69 11.41
N VAL A 269 -11.90 15.63 12.13
CA VAL A 269 -10.83 16.50 11.63
C VAL A 269 -9.61 15.66 11.24
N LEU A 270 -9.22 14.70 12.11
CA LEU A 270 -8.13 13.75 11.82
C LEU A 270 -8.40 12.96 10.54
N ALA A 271 -9.60 12.41 10.38
CA ALA A 271 -10.02 11.65 9.21
C ALA A 271 -9.90 12.47 7.90
N ILE A 272 -10.28 13.75 7.94
CA ILE A 272 -10.12 14.66 6.80
C ILE A 272 -8.64 14.86 6.46
N PHE A 273 -7.80 15.18 7.43
CA PHE A 273 -6.37 15.37 7.18
C PHE A 273 -5.68 14.08 6.70
N VAL A 274 -6.00 12.93 7.27
CA VAL A 274 -5.52 11.64 6.78
C VAL A 274 -5.93 11.46 5.32
N GLY A 275 -7.21 11.69 4.98
CA GLY A 275 -7.71 11.59 3.60
C GLY A 275 -6.96 12.51 2.62
N MET A 276 -6.62 13.74 3.04
CA MET A 276 -5.90 14.70 2.18
C MET A 276 -4.54 14.17 1.72
N PHE A 277 -3.81 13.44 2.57
CA PHE A 277 -2.43 13.02 2.27
C PHE A 277 -2.28 11.53 1.97
N GLN A 278 -3.26 10.70 2.32
CA GLN A 278 -3.20 9.24 2.16
C GLN A 278 -2.96 8.80 0.72
N GLY A 279 -3.73 9.36 -0.21
CA GLY A 279 -3.60 9.04 -1.63
C GLY A 279 -2.29 9.56 -2.21
N GLY A 280 -1.86 10.75 -1.81
CA GLY A 280 -0.60 11.36 -2.25
C GLY A 280 0.60 10.51 -1.85
N ILE A 281 0.76 10.20 -0.56
CA ILE A 281 1.93 9.46 -0.09
C ILE A 281 2.04 8.05 -0.69
N GLN A 282 0.91 7.33 -0.82
CA GLN A 282 0.91 5.98 -1.38
C GLN A 282 1.16 6.00 -2.90
N ALA A 283 0.45 6.86 -3.62
CA ALA A 283 0.54 6.93 -5.08
C ALA A 283 1.91 7.42 -5.56
N LEU A 284 2.45 8.46 -4.91
CA LEU A 284 3.76 9.02 -5.28
C LEU A 284 4.92 8.11 -4.87
N SER A 285 4.82 7.40 -3.74
CA SER A 285 5.81 6.40 -3.37
C SER A 285 5.88 5.26 -4.37
N ARG A 286 4.72 4.77 -4.85
CA ARG A 286 4.64 3.73 -5.88
C ARG A 286 5.26 4.20 -7.20
N SER A 287 4.91 5.39 -7.68
CA SER A 287 5.45 5.92 -8.94
C SER A 287 6.92 6.28 -8.83
N TYR A 288 7.37 6.86 -7.72
CA TYR A 288 8.78 7.13 -7.46
C TYR A 288 9.60 5.84 -7.52
N PHE A 289 9.13 4.78 -6.86
CA PHE A 289 9.80 3.48 -6.87
C PHE A 289 9.84 2.88 -8.27
N ALA A 290 8.72 2.91 -9.01
CA ALA A 290 8.64 2.43 -10.39
C ALA A 290 9.64 3.12 -11.33
N LYS A 291 9.96 4.40 -11.08
CA LYS A 291 10.93 5.17 -11.88
C LYS A 291 12.40 4.80 -11.61
N ILE A 292 12.71 4.29 -10.41
CA ILE A 292 14.09 3.99 -10.01
C ILE A 292 14.47 2.52 -10.14
N VAL A 293 13.50 1.62 -10.35
CA VAL A 293 13.74 0.18 -10.54
C VAL A 293 13.76 -0.21 -12.01
N PRO A 294 14.49 -1.28 -12.38
CA PRO A 294 14.45 -1.80 -13.74
C PRO A 294 13.03 -2.29 -14.12
N PRO A 295 12.42 -1.80 -15.21
CA PRO A 295 11.05 -2.14 -15.57
C PRO A 295 10.84 -3.63 -15.87
N GLU A 296 11.86 -4.33 -16.41
CA GLU A 296 11.82 -5.77 -16.71
C GLU A 296 11.75 -6.66 -15.45
N ARG A 297 12.16 -6.11 -14.32
CA ARG A 297 12.19 -6.78 -13.00
C ARG A 297 11.25 -6.11 -11.99
N SER A 298 10.28 -5.36 -12.47
CA SER A 298 9.36 -4.57 -11.62
C SER A 298 8.63 -5.43 -10.60
N GLY A 299 8.16 -6.63 -10.95
CA GLY A 299 7.47 -7.53 -10.02
C GLY A 299 8.35 -7.97 -8.85
N GLU A 300 9.60 -8.30 -9.12
CA GLU A 300 10.57 -8.68 -8.10
C GLU A 300 10.86 -7.53 -7.12
N TYR A 301 11.10 -6.32 -7.63
CA TYR A 301 11.35 -5.14 -6.80
C TYR A 301 10.10 -4.69 -6.03
N PHE A 302 8.93 -4.72 -6.65
CA PHE A 302 7.67 -4.44 -5.93
C PHE A 302 7.34 -5.51 -4.88
N GLY A 303 7.73 -6.76 -5.10
CA GLY A 303 7.69 -7.80 -4.07
C GLY A 303 8.55 -7.46 -2.85
N LEU A 304 9.75 -6.89 -3.05
CA LEU A 304 10.59 -6.40 -1.94
C LEU A 304 9.99 -5.17 -1.24
N MET A 305 9.44 -4.23 -2.01
CA MET A 305 8.75 -3.06 -1.47
C MET A 305 7.53 -3.47 -0.61
N ASP A 306 6.80 -4.48 -1.05
CA ASP A 306 5.65 -5.02 -0.33
C ASP A 306 6.05 -5.66 1.01
N ILE A 307 7.19 -6.36 1.08
CA ILE A 307 7.76 -6.84 2.35
C ILE A 307 8.02 -5.67 3.29
N CYS A 308 8.65 -4.60 2.78
CA CYS A 308 8.91 -3.42 3.59
C CYS A 308 7.60 -2.80 4.10
N GLY A 309 6.59 -2.62 3.24
CA GLY A 309 5.31 -2.03 3.64
C GLY A 309 4.53 -2.88 4.65
N LYS A 310 4.45 -4.19 4.42
CA LYS A 310 3.67 -5.10 5.29
C LYS A 310 4.41 -5.51 6.56
N GLY A 311 5.73 -5.72 6.45
CA GLY A 311 6.57 -5.96 7.63
C GLY A 311 6.58 -4.76 8.57
N ALA A 312 6.57 -3.57 7.99
CA ALA A 312 6.44 -2.32 8.68
C ALA A 312 5.12 -2.25 9.48
N SER A 313 3.95 -2.44 8.86
CA SER A 313 2.64 -2.37 9.53
C SER A 313 2.54 -3.27 10.78
N PHE A 314 3.22 -4.41 10.78
CA PHE A 314 3.34 -5.26 11.97
C PHE A 314 4.20 -4.61 13.06
N MET A 315 5.29 -3.92 12.68
CA MET A 315 6.19 -3.28 13.65
C MET A 315 5.50 -2.09 14.34
N GLY A 316 4.87 -1.20 13.59
CA GLY A 316 4.22 -0.01 14.13
C GLY A 316 3.06 -0.36 15.07
N THR A 317 2.19 -1.28 14.68
CA THR A 317 1.11 -1.76 15.56
C THR A 317 1.63 -2.43 16.83
N THR A 318 2.74 -3.18 16.73
CA THR A 318 3.40 -3.81 17.88
C THR A 318 4.02 -2.76 18.81
N VAL A 319 4.73 -1.78 18.26
CA VAL A 319 5.34 -0.68 19.03
C VAL A 319 4.26 0.11 19.77
N VAL A 320 3.16 0.48 19.09
CA VAL A 320 2.02 1.17 19.72
C VAL A 320 1.43 0.32 20.84
N GLY A 321 1.20 -0.98 20.61
CA GLY A 321 0.66 -1.89 21.60
C GLY A 321 1.56 -2.04 22.84
N LEU A 322 2.86 -2.28 22.65
CA LEU A 322 3.83 -2.44 23.74
C LEU A 322 4.00 -1.13 24.53
N ALA A 323 4.12 0.01 23.83
CA ALA A 323 4.25 1.31 24.49
C ALA A 323 2.96 1.66 25.27
N SER A 324 1.79 1.37 24.72
CA SER A 324 0.50 1.56 25.41
C SER A 324 0.40 0.73 26.69
N GLN A 325 0.87 -0.52 26.64
CA GLN A 325 0.88 -1.42 27.81
C GLN A 325 1.92 -0.97 28.86
N ALA A 326 3.13 -0.61 28.43
CA ALA A 326 4.21 -0.22 29.32
C ALA A 326 3.92 1.08 30.09
N PHE A 327 3.28 2.04 29.43
CA PHE A 327 3.01 3.37 29.99
C PHE A 327 1.56 3.60 30.41
N GLY A 328 0.69 2.60 30.24
CA GLY A 328 -0.74 2.67 30.62
C GLY A 328 -1.56 3.69 29.82
N SER A 329 -1.07 4.16 28.66
CA SER A 329 -1.73 5.18 27.84
C SER A 329 -1.55 4.91 26.35
N ILE A 330 -2.67 4.79 25.64
CA ILE A 330 -2.68 4.61 24.19
C ILE A 330 -2.10 5.84 23.45
N ASN A 331 -2.23 7.03 24.02
CA ASN A 331 -1.68 8.25 23.45
C ASN A 331 -0.14 8.22 23.39
N ILE A 332 0.51 7.63 24.42
CA ILE A 332 1.95 7.43 24.42
C ILE A 332 2.34 6.40 23.32
N GLY A 333 1.54 5.35 23.15
CA GLY A 333 1.74 4.41 22.05
C GLY A 333 1.69 5.11 20.69
N ILE A 334 0.68 5.95 20.46
CA ILE A 334 0.55 6.72 19.21
C ILE A 334 1.72 7.70 19.02
N SER A 335 2.25 8.31 20.08
CA SER A 335 3.40 9.23 19.97
C SER A 335 4.66 8.55 19.41
N ALA A 336 4.81 7.23 19.61
CA ALA A 336 5.94 6.48 19.06
C ALA A 336 5.96 6.47 17.51
N ILE A 337 4.79 6.64 16.86
CA ILE A 337 4.70 6.71 15.39
C ILE A 337 5.43 7.95 14.84
N VAL A 338 5.53 9.04 15.62
CA VAL A 338 6.27 10.25 15.22
C VAL A 338 7.72 9.92 14.89
N PHE A 339 8.36 9.05 15.67
CA PHE A 339 9.73 8.62 15.41
C PHE A 339 9.88 7.85 14.10
N LEU A 340 8.86 7.08 13.71
CA LEU A 340 8.84 6.38 12.42
C LEU A 340 8.82 7.38 11.25
N PHE A 341 7.99 8.41 11.32
CA PHE A 341 7.96 9.44 10.29
C PHE A 341 9.25 10.24 10.23
N LEU A 342 9.84 10.61 11.37
CA LEU A 342 11.12 11.31 11.41
C LEU A 342 12.26 10.47 10.82
N ALA A 343 12.35 9.18 11.19
CA ALA A 343 13.31 8.26 10.60
C ALA A 343 13.08 8.11 9.09
N GLY A 344 11.83 7.93 8.66
CA GLY A 344 11.43 7.86 7.26
C GLY A 344 11.87 9.10 6.47
N ALA A 345 11.61 10.30 7.00
CA ALA A 345 12.03 11.56 6.41
C ALA A 345 13.55 11.66 6.25
N LEU A 346 14.30 11.31 7.30
CA LEU A 346 15.77 11.34 7.28
C LEU A 346 16.37 10.42 6.21
N PHE A 347 15.88 9.17 6.14
CA PHE A 347 16.36 8.24 5.12
C PHE A 347 15.91 8.65 3.71
N PHE A 348 14.71 9.23 3.57
CA PHE A 348 14.24 9.70 2.26
C PHE A 348 15.05 10.91 1.76
N MET A 349 15.40 11.86 2.63
CA MET A 349 16.32 12.95 2.28
C MET A 349 17.69 12.44 1.82
N LYS A 350 18.21 11.37 2.46
CA LYS A 350 19.45 10.73 2.00
C LYS A 350 19.29 10.05 0.64
N THR A 351 18.11 9.53 0.33
CA THR A 351 17.78 8.95 -0.99
C THR A 351 17.88 10.01 -2.08
N GLU A 352 17.31 11.18 -1.85
CA GLU A 352 17.33 12.32 -2.80
C GLU A 352 18.77 12.82 -3.01
N HIS A 353 19.51 13.00 -1.93
CA HIS A 353 20.91 13.44 -2.02
C HIS A 353 21.78 12.45 -2.80
N SER A 354 21.66 11.16 -2.55
CA SER A 354 22.36 10.10 -3.28
C SER A 354 22.02 10.07 -4.79
N GLY A 355 20.78 10.42 -5.15
CA GLY A 355 20.37 10.55 -6.55
C GLY A 355 21.04 11.72 -7.27
N SER A 356 21.12 12.87 -6.60
CA SER A 356 21.75 14.08 -7.13
C SER A 356 23.27 13.91 -7.33
N GLU A 357 23.96 13.24 -6.42
CA GLU A 357 25.39 12.92 -6.57
C GLU A 357 25.66 12.01 -7.77
N SER A 358 24.81 11.00 -7.98
CA SER A 358 24.96 10.07 -9.12
C SER A 358 24.78 10.77 -10.46
N MET A 359 23.81 11.69 -10.59
CA MET A 359 23.61 12.47 -11.81
C MET A 359 24.79 13.41 -12.10
N LYS A 360 25.27 14.14 -11.09
CA LYS A 360 26.46 15.01 -11.26
C LYS A 360 27.70 14.25 -11.71
N ASN A 361 27.92 13.04 -11.15
CA ASN A 361 29.05 12.22 -11.56
C ASN A 361 28.92 11.74 -13.01
N GLN A 362 27.70 11.39 -13.48
CA GLN A 362 27.46 11.03 -14.88
C GLN A 362 27.67 12.22 -15.82
N GLU A 363 27.17 13.40 -15.47
CA GLU A 363 27.41 14.64 -16.27
C GLU A 363 28.88 14.97 -16.37
N ASN A 364 29.66 14.85 -15.30
CA ASN A 364 31.10 15.09 -15.31
C ASN A 364 31.83 14.09 -16.20
N VAL A 365 31.48 12.79 -16.16
CA VAL A 365 32.06 11.75 -17.02
C VAL A 365 31.77 12.03 -18.51
N ILE A 366 30.53 12.46 -18.82
CA ILE A 366 30.15 12.80 -20.21
C ILE A 366 30.91 14.03 -20.68
N MET A 367 31.04 15.07 -19.85
CA MET A 367 31.84 16.25 -20.19
C MET A 367 33.32 15.94 -20.39
N GLU A 368 33.90 15.08 -19.54
CA GLU A 368 35.28 14.62 -19.73
C GLU A 368 35.45 13.85 -21.04
N GLN A 369 34.52 12.96 -21.39
CA GLN A 369 34.58 12.24 -22.68
C GLN A 369 34.45 13.14 -23.90
N GLN A 370 33.64 14.20 -23.80
CA GLN A 370 33.53 15.20 -24.89
C GLN A 370 34.80 16.04 -25.06
N MET A 371 35.47 16.41 -23.94
CA MET A 371 36.74 17.15 -23.99
C MET A 371 37.92 16.34 -24.56
N PHE A 372 37.85 15.02 -24.60
CA PHE A 372 38.88 14.16 -25.21
C PHE A 372 38.61 13.84 -26.68
N HIS A 373 37.47 14.27 -27.23
CA HIS A 373 37.12 14.07 -28.66
C HIS A 373 37.20 15.33 -29.52
N ASP A 374 37.39 16.49 -28.90
CA ASP A 374 37.77 17.77 -29.53
C ASP A 374 39.29 17.98 -29.44
#